data_1c93885e806be6e06851e22a68e14ed0
#
_entry.id   1c93885e806be6e06851e22a68e14ed0
#
_cell.length_a   1.000
_cell.length_b   1.000
_cell.length_c   1.000
_cell.angle_alpha   90.00
_cell.angle_beta   90.00
_cell.angle_gamma   90.00
#
_symmetry.space_group_name_H-M   'P 1'
#
loop_
_entity.id
_entity.type
_entity.pdbx_description
1 polymer ?
#
loop_
_entity_poly.entity_id
_entity_poly.type
_entity_poly.pdbx_seq_one_letter_code
_entity_poly.pdbx_strand_id
1 'polypeptide(L)'
;MARSITVIPAKQILTAESGTAQSVQKLKMAAYCRVSTDQGEQLLSYENQVNYYTNYISENPLYEYAGTYADEGISGTNTKKRDEFNRMIADCRARKIDMIITKSISRFARNTLDCLNYVRELKDLGIGIIFEKENINILDAKGEVLLTILSSLA
;
A
#
# COMPACT_ATOMS: atom_id res chain seq x y z
N MET A 1 -4.69 -19.17 -38.21
CA MET A 1 -3.54 -19.24 -37.34
C MET A 1 -3.80 -18.37 -36.11
N ALA A 2 -3.98 -19.01 -35.02
CA ALA A 2 -4.16 -18.29 -33.80
C ALA A 2 -2.87 -17.62 -33.45
N ARG A 3 -2.87 -16.36 -33.50
CA ARG A 3 -1.73 -15.62 -33.06
C ARG A 3 -1.95 -15.25 -31.61
N SER A 4 -1.20 -15.88 -30.74
CA SER A 4 -1.19 -15.43 -29.37
C SER A 4 -0.58 -14.04 -29.35
N ILE A 5 -1.40 -13.09 -29.18
CA ILE A 5 -0.90 -11.75 -28.97
C ILE A 5 -0.48 -11.66 -27.53
N THR A 6 0.78 -11.89 -27.31
CA THR A 6 1.34 -11.57 -26.02
C THR A 6 1.46 -10.06 -25.98
N VAL A 7 0.69 -9.44 -25.12
CA VAL A 7 0.85 -8.02 -24.90
C VAL A 7 2.14 -7.83 -24.14
N ILE A 8 3.21 -7.70 -24.87
CA ILE A 8 4.48 -7.31 -24.28
C ILE A 8 4.42 -5.80 -24.12
N PRO A 9 4.54 -5.29 -22.90
CA PRO A 9 4.56 -3.86 -22.71
C PRO A 9 5.62 -3.22 -23.59
N ALA A 10 5.26 -2.15 -24.26
CA ALA A 10 6.15 -1.45 -25.18
C ALA A 10 7.49 -1.10 -24.54
N LYS A 11 7.50 -0.88 -23.24
CA LYS A 11 8.73 -0.64 -22.48
C LYS A 11 9.72 -1.81 -22.53
N GLN A 12 9.23 -3.03 -22.50
CA GLN A 12 10.11 -4.20 -22.55
C GLN A 12 10.73 -4.38 -23.91
N ILE A 13 9.97 -4.06 -24.95
CA ILE A 13 10.48 -4.12 -26.32
C ILE A 13 11.58 -3.10 -26.53
N LEU A 14 11.34 -1.87 -26.07
CA LEU A 14 12.30 -0.79 -26.24
C LEU A 14 13.61 -1.04 -25.48
N THR A 15 13.52 -1.63 -24.29
CA THR A 15 14.71 -1.94 -23.51
C THR A 15 15.53 -3.07 -24.14
N ALA A 16 14.86 -4.01 -24.80
CA ALA A 16 15.56 -5.10 -25.48
C ALA A 16 16.28 -4.64 -26.73
N GLU A 17 15.71 -3.69 -27.44
CA GLU A 17 16.27 -3.21 -28.70
C GLU A 17 17.37 -2.17 -28.52
N SER A 18 17.30 -1.36 -27.49
CA SER A 18 18.24 -0.25 -27.34
C SER A 18 19.58 -0.64 -26.73
N GLY A 19 19.69 -1.86 -26.20
CA GLY A 19 20.94 -2.29 -25.57
C GLY A 19 21.37 -1.46 -24.36
N THR A 20 20.63 -0.42 -24.05
CA THR A 20 20.82 0.36 -22.85
C THR A 20 19.91 -0.22 -21.78
N ALA A 21 20.48 -0.75 -20.73
CA ALA A 21 19.73 -1.18 -19.56
C ALA A 21 19.07 0.04 -18.95
N GLN A 22 17.88 0.39 -19.43
CA GLN A 22 17.05 1.30 -18.68
C GLN A 22 16.62 0.56 -17.43
N SER A 23 17.07 1.03 -16.29
CA SER A 23 16.62 0.51 -15.02
C SER A 23 15.10 0.58 -14.98
N VAL A 24 14.45 -0.56 -14.83
CA VAL A 24 13.00 -0.61 -14.58
C VAL A 24 12.75 0.23 -13.32
N GLN A 25 11.97 1.28 -13.46
CA GLN A 25 11.67 2.14 -12.34
C GLN A 25 10.83 1.35 -11.33
N LYS A 26 11.39 1.18 -10.14
CA LYS A 26 10.72 0.47 -9.08
C LYS A 26 9.56 1.29 -8.53
N LEU A 27 8.51 0.61 -8.10
CA LEU A 27 7.40 1.25 -7.41
C LEU A 27 7.79 1.50 -5.95
N LYS A 28 7.60 2.72 -5.51
CA LYS A 28 7.89 3.12 -4.14
C LYS A 28 6.78 2.61 -3.23
N MET A 29 7.10 1.63 -2.41
CA MET A 29 6.13 1.02 -1.50
C MET A 29 6.42 1.43 -0.06
N ALA A 30 5.41 1.98 0.60
CA ALA A 30 5.44 2.32 2.01
C ALA A 30 4.57 1.35 2.80
N ALA A 31 4.91 1.16 4.06
CA ALA A 31 4.12 0.35 4.97
C ALA A 31 3.38 1.24 5.97
N TYR A 32 2.15 0.88 6.28
CA TYR A 32 1.41 1.51 7.36
C TYR A 32 1.14 0.52 8.48
N CYS A 33 1.47 0.92 9.70
CA CYS A 33 1.38 0.08 10.88
C CYS A 33 0.66 0.78 12.01
N ARG A 34 0.04 -0.01 12.87
CA ARG A 34 -0.43 0.46 14.18
C ARG A 34 0.31 -0.32 15.25
N VAL A 35 0.85 0.41 16.21
CA VAL A 35 1.66 -0.18 17.28
C VAL A 35 0.93 -0.07 18.62
N SER A 36 1.30 -0.95 19.56
CA SER A 36 0.73 -0.96 20.89
C SER A 36 1.04 0.32 21.66
N THR A 37 0.17 0.67 22.61
CA THR A 37 0.38 1.80 23.50
C THR A 37 1.25 1.46 24.70
N ASP A 38 1.50 0.19 24.97
CA ASP A 38 2.43 -0.26 26.00
C ASP A 38 3.86 0.03 25.55
N GLN A 39 4.59 0.82 26.34
CA GLN A 39 5.91 1.33 25.93
C GLN A 39 6.91 0.23 25.56
N GLY A 40 6.98 -0.84 26.35
CA GLY A 40 7.88 -1.95 26.07
C GLY A 40 7.46 -2.74 24.83
N GLU A 41 6.17 -3.07 24.76
CA GLU A 41 5.61 -3.77 23.60
C GLU A 41 5.57 -2.89 22.36
N GLN A 42 5.36 -1.60 22.54
CA GLN A 42 5.32 -0.64 21.44
C GLN A 42 6.64 -0.61 20.67
N LEU A 43 7.74 -0.50 21.38
CA LEU A 43 9.06 -0.44 20.75
C LEU A 43 9.36 -1.73 20.01
N LEU A 44 9.14 -2.88 20.66
CA LEU A 44 9.38 -4.18 20.05
C LEU A 44 8.45 -4.42 18.84
N SER A 45 7.17 -4.08 18.99
CA SER A 45 6.20 -4.21 17.91
C SER A 45 6.56 -3.32 16.72
N TYR A 46 6.99 -2.10 16.97
CA TYR A 46 7.41 -1.19 15.91
C TYR A 46 8.62 -1.75 15.17
N GLU A 47 9.66 -2.13 15.88
CA GLU A 47 10.87 -2.68 15.26
C GLU A 47 10.58 -3.95 14.46
N ASN A 48 9.77 -4.83 15.01
CA ASN A 48 9.38 -6.06 14.31
C ASN A 48 8.63 -5.78 13.02
N GLN A 49 7.70 -4.83 13.04
CA GLN A 49 6.95 -4.46 11.85
C GLN A 49 7.82 -3.78 10.80
N VAL A 50 8.70 -2.88 11.22
CA VAL A 50 9.65 -2.23 10.31
C VAL A 50 10.53 -3.27 9.64
N ASN A 51 11.08 -4.20 10.40
CA ASN A 51 11.93 -5.27 9.86
C ASN A 51 11.14 -6.16 8.89
N TYR A 52 9.93 -6.55 9.27
CA TYR A 52 9.08 -7.39 8.44
C TYR A 52 8.81 -6.72 7.09
N TYR A 53 8.36 -5.47 7.09
CA TYR A 53 8.00 -4.78 5.84
C TYR A 53 9.22 -4.38 5.04
N THR A 54 10.33 -4.01 5.69
CA THR A 54 11.57 -3.74 4.98
C THR A 54 12.02 -4.98 4.20
N ASN A 55 11.97 -6.14 4.83
CA ASN A 55 12.32 -7.40 4.18
C ASN A 55 11.32 -7.77 3.09
N TYR A 56 10.04 -7.68 3.39
CA TYR A 56 8.97 -7.98 2.44
C TYR A 56 9.12 -7.17 1.15
N ILE A 57 9.32 -5.87 1.30
CA ILE A 57 9.43 -4.97 0.16
C ILE A 57 10.75 -5.19 -0.59
N SER A 58 11.84 -5.34 0.15
CA SER A 58 13.17 -5.50 -0.45
C SER A 58 13.34 -6.81 -1.21
N GLU A 59 12.62 -7.86 -0.84
CA GLU A 59 12.66 -9.14 -1.52
C GLU A 59 12.01 -9.10 -2.90
N ASN A 60 11.16 -8.13 -3.16
CA ASN A 60 10.50 -8.00 -4.46
C ASN A 60 11.25 -6.97 -5.31
N PRO A 61 11.83 -7.40 -6.45
CA PRO A 61 12.62 -6.49 -7.28
C PRO A 61 11.79 -5.36 -7.93
N LEU A 62 10.47 -5.47 -7.90
CA LEU A 62 9.58 -4.44 -8.45
C LEU A 62 9.38 -3.26 -7.50
N TYR A 63 9.74 -3.42 -6.24
CA TYR A 63 9.46 -2.42 -5.21
C TYR A 63 10.73 -1.80 -4.63
N GLU A 64 10.60 -0.55 -4.25
CA GLU A 64 11.59 0.20 -3.50
C GLU A 64 10.95 0.61 -2.17
N TYR A 65 11.65 0.38 -1.08
CA TYR A 65 11.14 0.72 0.24
C TYR A 65 11.07 2.23 0.42
N ALA A 66 9.86 2.75 0.66
CA ALA A 66 9.61 4.18 0.82
C ALA A 66 9.39 4.61 2.28
N GLY A 67 9.54 3.69 3.22
CA GLY A 67 9.42 3.99 4.64
C GLY A 67 8.24 3.30 5.32
N THR A 68 8.22 3.38 6.62
CA THR A 68 7.13 2.85 7.45
C THR A 68 6.51 3.98 8.25
N TYR A 69 5.20 4.09 8.15
CA TYR A 69 4.39 5.07 8.86
C TYR A 69 3.65 4.33 9.96
N ALA A 70 3.90 4.69 11.21
CA ALA A 70 3.34 3.96 12.34
C ALA A 70 2.64 4.91 13.31
N ASP A 71 1.38 4.62 13.58
CA ASP A 71 0.58 5.33 14.57
C ASP A 71 0.34 4.46 15.79
N GLU A 72 0.12 5.08 16.93
CA GLU A 72 -0.24 4.38 18.14
C GLU A 72 -1.68 3.89 18.05
N GLY A 73 -1.87 2.59 18.27
CA GLY A 73 -3.19 1.98 18.34
C GLY A 73 -3.72 2.03 19.75
N ILE A 74 -4.44 3.07 20.10
CA ILE A 74 -5.04 3.18 21.43
C ILE A 74 -6.40 2.50 21.41
N SER A 75 -6.55 1.45 22.21
CA SER A 75 -7.81 0.74 22.30
C SER A 75 -8.87 1.60 22.99
N GLY A 76 -10.08 1.58 22.46
CA GLY A 76 -11.24 2.19 23.09
C GLY A 76 -11.47 3.64 22.78
N THR A 77 -10.60 4.30 22.06
CA THR A 77 -10.82 5.70 21.65
C THR A 77 -10.52 5.86 20.17
N ASN A 78 -11.50 6.34 19.46
CA ASN A 78 -11.43 6.53 18.02
C ASN A 78 -11.11 7.96 17.61
N THR A 79 -10.86 8.84 18.55
CA THR A 79 -10.54 10.23 18.29
C THR A 79 -9.07 10.47 18.13
N LYS A 80 -8.33 9.43 17.95
CA LYS A 80 -6.90 9.56 17.98
C LYS A 80 -6.31 10.11 16.72
N LYS A 81 -5.28 10.84 16.97
CA LYS A 81 -4.42 11.39 15.95
C LYS A 81 -3.86 10.26 15.11
N ARG A 82 -4.05 10.39 13.83
CA ARG A 82 -3.42 9.53 12.85
C ARG A 82 -2.40 10.35 12.08
N ASP A 83 -1.48 10.94 12.83
CA ASP A 83 -0.53 11.89 12.25
C ASP A 83 0.32 11.23 11.16
N GLU A 84 0.77 10.00 11.40
CA GLU A 84 1.57 9.27 10.43
C GLU A 84 0.74 8.79 9.24
N PHE A 85 -0.50 8.38 9.47
CA PHE A 85 -1.42 8.06 8.39
C PHE A 85 -1.66 9.29 7.51
N ASN A 86 -1.92 10.43 8.12
CA ASN A 86 -2.17 11.67 7.39
C ASN A 86 -0.92 12.11 6.61
N ARG A 87 0.26 11.95 7.21
CA ARG A 87 1.53 12.23 6.53
C ARG A 87 1.72 11.30 5.33
N MET A 88 1.39 10.02 5.49
CA MET A 88 1.45 9.05 4.41
C MET A 88 0.53 9.43 3.25
N ILE A 89 -0.70 9.82 3.55
CA ILE A 89 -1.66 10.25 2.52
C ILE A 89 -1.14 11.51 1.81
N ALA A 90 -0.58 12.46 2.53
CA ALA A 90 0.02 13.64 1.93
C ALA A 90 1.18 13.27 1.00
N ASP A 91 2.00 12.32 1.40
CA ASP A 91 3.10 11.84 0.57
C ASP A 91 2.60 11.09 -0.67
N CYS A 92 1.48 10.39 -0.57
CA CYS A 92 0.81 9.80 -1.73
C CYS A 92 0.34 10.86 -2.71
N ARG A 93 -0.29 11.91 -2.21
CA ARG A 93 -0.74 13.03 -3.05
C ARG A 93 0.42 13.76 -3.71
N ALA A 94 1.56 13.80 -3.04
CA ALA A 94 2.80 14.40 -3.56
C ALA A 94 3.58 13.46 -4.49
N ARG A 95 3.05 12.28 -4.78
CA ARG A 95 3.68 11.26 -5.65
C ARG A 95 5.00 10.71 -5.11
N LYS A 96 5.17 10.73 -3.80
CA LYS A 96 6.34 10.13 -3.14
C LYS A 96 6.15 8.63 -2.86
N ILE A 97 4.91 8.16 -2.93
CA ILE A 97 4.55 6.77 -2.69
C ILE A 97 3.70 6.28 -3.85
N ASP A 98 3.99 5.09 -4.35
CA ASP A 98 3.23 4.45 -5.42
C ASP A 98 2.34 3.33 -4.92
N MET A 99 2.71 2.71 -3.81
CA MET A 99 2.00 1.57 -3.21
C MET A 99 2.05 1.67 -1.69
N ILE A 100 0.99 1.22 -1.06
CA ILE A 100 0.94 1.07 0.40
C ILE A 100 0.72 -0.40 0.72
N ILE A 101 1.42 -0.92 1.72
CA ILE A 101 1.11 -2.23 2.29
C ILE A 101 0.73 -2.06 3.75
N THR A 102 -0.32 -2.74 4.16
CA THR A 102 -0.78 -2.74 5.55
C THR A 102 -1.37 -4.10 5.88
N LYS A 103 -1.43 -4.41 7.16
CA LYS A 103 -1.83 -5.74 7.60
C LYS A 103 -3.27 -6.08 7.26
N SER A 104 -4.18 -5.11 7.40
CA SER A 104 -5.61 -5.36 7.20
C SER A 104 -6.37 -4.07 6.94
N ILE A 105 -7.58 -4.22 6.42
CA ILE A 105 -8.51 -3.10 6.23
C ILE A 105 -8.77 -2.39 7.55
N SER A 106 -8.93 -3.14 8.63
CA SER A 106 -9.21 -2.56 9.94
C SER A 106 -8.05 -1.76 10.52
N ARG A 107 -6.84 -2.02 10.08
CA ARG A 107 -5.66 -1.21 10.44
C ARG A 107 -5.60 0.08 9.66
N PHE A 108 -6.05 0.03 8.42
CA PHE A 108 -5.98 1.17 7.51
C PHE A 108 -7.05 2.22 7.79
N ALA A 109 -8.28 1.79 8.04
CA ALA A 109 -9.43 2.66 8.12
C ALA A 109 -10.13 2.55 9.47
N ARG A 110 -10.71 3.67 9.92
CA ARG A 110 -11.49 3.73 11.18
C ARG A 110 -12.85 3.10 11.04
N ASN A 111 -13.46 3.24 9.88
CA ASN A 111 -14.80 2.75 9.60
C ASN A 111 -14.96 2.57 8.09
N THR A 112 -16.11 2.04 7.69
CA THR A 112 -16.41 1.74 6.29
C THR A 112 -16.34 2.97 5.38
N LEU A 113 -16.91 4.08 5.81
CA LEU A 113 -16.92 5.30 5.01
C LEU A 113 -15.51 5.87 4.83
N ASP A 114 -14.73 5.86 5.89
CA ASP A 114 -13.34 6.29 5.88
C ASP A 114 -12.53 5.43 4.89
N CYS A 115 -12.71 4.12 4.96
CA CYS A 115 -12.06 3.19 4.06
C CYS A 115 -12.43 3.47 2.60
N LEU A 116 -13.73 3.60 2.33
CA LEU A 116 -14.23 3.86 0.98
C LEU A 116 -13.62 5.13 0.39
N ASN A 117 -13.60 6.20 1.17
CA ASN A 117 -13.10 7.49 0.70
C ASN A 117 -11.61 7.44 0.37
N TYR A 118 -10.79 6.85 1.24
CA TYR A 118 -9.37 6.75 0.98
C TYR A 118 -9.02 5.77 -0.14
N VAL A 119 -9.72 4.64 -0.22
CA VAL A 119 -9.51 3.68 -1.29
C VAL A 119 -9.84 4.29 -2.64
N ARG A 120 -10.94 5.02 -2.74
CA ARG A 120 -11.31 5.73 -3.97
C ARG A 120 -10.27 6.78 -4.35
N GLU A 121 -9.87 7.61 -3.40
CA GLU A 121 -8.89 8.65 -3.66
C GLU A 121 -7.57 8.07 -4.16
N LEU A 122 -7.04 7.07 -3.47
CA LEU A 122 -5.75 6.49 -3.82
C LEU A 122 -5.82 5.74 -5.15
N LYS A 123 -6.93 5.06 -5.41
CA LYS A 123 -7.13 4.40 -6.69
C LYS A 123 -7.19 5.40 -7.84
N ASP A 124 -7.85 6.52 -7.66
CA ASP A 124 -7.91 7.59 -8.65
C ASP A 124 -6.53 8.19 -8.93
N LEU A 125 -5.67 8.20 -7.92
CA LEU A 125 -4.28 8.62 -8.08
C LEU A 125 -3.39 7.53 -8.70
N GLY A 126 -3.92 6.33 -8.92
CA GLY A 126 -3.14 5.20 -9.40
C GLY A 126 -2.27 4.55 -8.35
N ILE A 127 -2.53 4.81 -7.08
CA ILE A 127 -1.77 4.28 -5.96
C ILE A 127 -2.45 3.02 -5.43
N GLY A 128 -1.69 1.92 -5.37
CA GLY A 128 -2.20 0.65 -4.87
C GLY A 128 -2.14 0.55 -3.35
N ILE A 129 -3.04 -0.23 -2.79
CA ILE A 129 -2.99 -0.63 -1.38
C ILE A 129 -3.11 -2.14 -1.33
N ILE A 130 -2.17 -2.78 -0.63
CA ILE A 130 -2.22 -4.22 -0.38
C ILE A 130 -2.66 -4.42 1.07
N PHE A 131 -3.81 -5.07 1.22
CA PHE A 131 -4.31 -5.52 2.53
C PHE A 131 -3.90 -6.98 2.68
N GLU A 132 -2.88 -7.24 3.51
CA GLU A 132 -2.30 -8.58 3.60
C GLU A 132 -3.28 -9.63 4.08
N LYS A 133 -4.01 -9.33 5.15
CA LYS A 133 -4.96 -10.28 5.75
C LYS A 133 -6.05 -10.68 4.78
N GLU A 134 -6.59 -9.72 4.05
CA GLU A 134 -7.64 -9.96 3.07
C GLU A 134 -7.09 -10.40 1.71
N ASN A 135 -5.78 -10.29 1.51
CA ASN A 135 -5.12 -10.58 0.25
C ASN A 135 -5.74 -9.81 -0.92
N ILE A 136 -5.89 -8.52 -0.74
CA ILE A 136 -6.49 -7.62 -1.73
C ILE A 136 -5.50 -6.52 -2.09
N ASN A 137 -5.31 -6.31 -3.40
CA ASN A 137 -4.71 -5.10 -3.94
C ASN A 137 -5.83 -4.29 -4.59
N ILE A 138 -6.00 -3.05 -4.18
CA ILE A 138 -7.13 -2.23 -4.66
C ILE A 138 -7.09 -1.93 -6.16
N LEU A 139 -5.95 -2.11 -6.81
CA LEU A 139 -5.82 -1.89 -8.25
C LEU A 139 -6.23 -3.10 -9.08
N ASP A 140 -6.45 -4.26 -8.47
CA ASP A 140 -6.86 -5.46 -9.19
C ASP A 140 -8.38 -5.70 -9.09
N ALA A 141 -8.85 -6.82 -9.65
CA ALA A 141 -10.26 -7.16 -9.67
C ALA A 141 -10.88 -7.30 -8.27
N LYS A 142 -10.10 -7.80 -7.30
CA LYS A 142 -10.57 -7.88 -5.90
C LYS A 142 -10.79 -6.51 -5.30
N GLY A 143 -10.01 -5.52 -5.72
CA GLY A 143 -10.20 -4.13 -5.31
C GLY A 143 -11.53 -3.56 -5.78
N GLU A 144 -11.95 -3.90 -6.99
CA GLU A 144 -13.26 -3.49 -7.50
C GLU A 144 -14.41 -4.10 -6.68
N VAL A 145 -14.29 -5.38 -6.34
CA VAL A 145 -15.25 -6.05 -5.47
C VAL A 145 -15.31 -5.38 -4.10
N LEU A 146 -14.15 -5.06 -3.53
CA LEU A 146 -14.07 -4.36 -2.26
C LEU A 146 -14.80 -3.01 -2.31
N LEU A 147 -14.56 -2.21 -3.34
CA LEU A 147 -15.23 -0.93 -3.52
C LEU A 147 -16.74 -1.08 -3.60
N THR A 148 -17.22 -2.09 -4.31
CA THR A 148 -18.65 -2.39 -4.42
C THR A 148 -19.24 -2.70 -3.05
N ILE A 149 -18.57 -3.53 -2.28
CA ILE A 149 -19.04 -3.90 -0.93
C ILE A 149 -19.05 -2.68 -0.01
N LEU A 150 -17.97 -1.91 0.00
CA LEU A 150 -17.87 -0.72 0.85
C LEU A 150 -18.94 0.32 0.48
N SER A 151 -19.21 0.48 -0.80
CA SER A 151 -20.25 1.41 -1.27
C SER A 151 -21.64 1.02 -0.81
N SER A 152 -21.92 -0.27 -0.72
CA SER A 152 -23.24 -0.76 -0.28
C SER A 152 -23.40 -0.68 1.23
N LEU A 153 -22.32 -0.63 2.00
CA LEU A 153 -22.34 -0.54 3.45
C LEU A 153 -22.25 0.91 3.97
N ALA A 154 -21.85 1.81 3.13
CA ALA A 154 -21.65 3.21 3.51
C ALA A 154 -22.95 4.02 3.59
#